data_d864448d976a245805f7c32dd57d6eb5
#
_entry.id   d864448d976a245805f7c32dd57d6eb5
#
_cell.length_a   1.000
_cell.length_b   1.000
_cell.length_c   1.000
_cell.angle_alpha   90.00
_cell.angle_beta   90.00
_cell.angle_gamma   90.00
#
_symmetry.space_group_name_H-M   'P 1'
#
loop_
_entity.id
_entity.type
_entity.pdbx_description
1 polymer ?
#
loop_
_entity_poly.entity_id
_entity_poly.type
_entity_poly.pdbx_seq_one_letter_code
_entity_poly.pdbx_strand_id
1 'polypeptide(L)'
;MQNHEVSADDAPKAQRGIQSVEVGGRLLDALARRRKPLGLSELAAAADLSTAQAHTYLVSLTRLALVKRDAITGNYEPGPLSLRLGLMSIERQPAYRATLPHAARLAETVGLSVALSVPGALGPTIVRIEHGGYPLHVNLHVGSVMSLDTTATGRVFRAFGDPAQLAAMAASQAGAGDALAGFERTPQPAPDAGARQAELDAIRARGIERSVDLPSPGVSAMCVPVFDADGRLQLALTVIGSSESIDVGWDGPIAA
;
A
#
# COMPACT_ATOMS: atom_id res chain seq x y z
N MET A 1 9.29 -41.25 -42.53
CA MET A 1 9.78 -40.20 -41.61
C MET A 1 9.11 -38.90 -42.02
N GLN A 2 7.99 -38.58 -41.38
CA GLN A 2 7.26 -37.31 -41.58
C GLN A 2 7.56 -36.43 -40.40
N ASN A 3 8.26 -35.31 -40.65
CA ASN A 3 8.51 -34.25 -39.68
C ASN A 3 7.17 -33.48 -39.48
N HIS A 4 6.63 -33.51 -38.28
CA HIS A 4 5.59 -32.58 -37.84
C HIS A 4 6.31 -31.32 -37.40
N GLU A 5 6.24 -30.27 -38.22
CA GLU A 5 6.53 -28.90 -37.82
C GLU A 5 5.44 -28.44 -36.82
N VAL A 6 5.85 -28.23 -35.58
CA VAL A 6 5.00 -27.59 -34.56
C VAL A 6 4.98 -26.09 -34.87
N SER A 7 3.82 -25.62 -35.30
CA SER A 7 3.56 -24.20 -35.59
C SER A 7 3.72 -23.36 -34.31
N ALA A 8 4.62 -22.38 -34.37
CA ALA A 8 4.91 -21.41 -33.30
C ALA A 8 3.93 -20.21 -33.34
N ASP A 9 2.63 -20.46 -33.17
CA ASP A 9 1.63 -19.38 -33.21
C ASP A 9 0.52 -19.54 -32.17
N ASP A 10 0.91 -19.81 -30.90
CA ASP A 10 -0.03 -19.84 -29.76
C ASP A 10 0.46 -18.94 -28.61
N ALA A 11 0.81 -17.70 -28.93
CA ALA A 11 0.95 -16.66 -27.92
C ALA A 11 -0.47 -16.25 -27.50
N PRO A 12 -0.81 -16.23 -26.19
CA PRO A 12 -2.14 -15.85 -25.73
C PRO A 12 -2.44 -14.42 -26.19
N LYS A 13 -3.46 -14.25 -27.05
CA LYS A 13 -3.94 -12.94 -27.49
C LYS A 13 -4.32 -12.12 -26.26
N ALA A 14 -3.62 -11.02 -26.03
CA ALA A 14 -3.94 -10.08 -24.95
C ALA A 14 -5.43 -9.71 -25.06
N GLN A 15 -6.18 -9.98 -23.99
CA GLN A 15 -7.61 -9.62 -23.94
C GLN A 15 -7.76 -8.11 -24.05
N ARG A 16 -8.59 -7.65 -24.98
CA ARG A 16 -8.86 -6.21 -25.16
C ARG A 16 -9.80 -5.74 -24.06
N GLY A 17 -9.36 -4.77 -23.24
CA GLY A 17 -10.21 -4.06 -22.29
C GLY A 17 -11.20 -3.13 -22.97
N ILE A 18 -12.17 -2.61 -22.21
CA ILE A 18 -13.14 -1.60 -22.65
C ILE A 18 -12.57 -0.24 -22.27
N GLN A 19 -12.12 0.53 -23.25
CA GLN A 19 -11.46 1.82 -23.07
C GLN A 19 -12.26 2.80 -22.18
N SER A 20 -13.59 2.83 -22.30
CA SER A 20 -14.40 3.71 -21.47
C SER A 20 -14.38 3.34 -19.98
N VAL A 21 -14.23 2.06 -19.64
CA VAL A 21 -14.07 1.61 -18.26
C VAL A 21 -12.70 2.01 -17.72
N GLU A 22 -11.65 1.85 -18.52
CA GLU A 22 -10.29 2.24 -18.17
C GLU A 22 -10.17 3.75 -17.95
N VAL A 23 -10.79 4.55 -18.82
CA VAL A 23 -10.84 6.01 -18.65
C VAL A 23 -11.59 6.42 -17.39
N GLY A 24 -12.73 5.78 -17.08
CA GLY A 24 -13.43 5.98 -15.81
C GLY A 24 -12.59 5.59 -14.60
N GLY A 25 -11.81 4.51 -14.73
CA GLY A 25 -10.86 4.04 -13.71
C GLY A 25 -9.78 5.07 -13.37
N ARG A 26 -9.30 5.87 -14.35
CA ARG A 26 -8.31 6.94 -14.09
C ARG A 26 -8.83 8.00 -13.12
N LEU A 27 -10.12 8.32 -13.15
CA LEU A 27 -10.74 9.27 -12.21
C LEU A 27 -10.79 8.69 -10.79
N LEU A 28 -11.11 7.39 -10.65
CA LEU A 28 -11.09 6.72 -9.35
C LEU A 28 -9.68 6.65 -8.78
N ASP A 29 -8.69 6.34 -9.61
CA ASP A 29 -7.28 6.32 -9.22
C ASP A 29 -6.77 7.71 -8.81
N ALA A 30 -7.16 8.77 -9.53
CA ALA A 30 -6.83 10.14 -9.18
C ALA A 30 -7.40 10.55 -7.81
N LEU A 31 -8.65 10.17 -7.49
CA LEU A 31 -9.24 10.37 -6.15
C LEU A 31 -8.46 9.62 -5.07
N ALA A 32 -8.11 8.35 -5.33
CA ALA A 32 -7.36 7.52 -4.39
C ALA A 32 -5.97 8.10 -4.10
N ARG A 33 -5.25 8.57 -5.13
CA ARG A 33 -3.91 9.18 -4.99
C ARG A 33 -3.93 10.50 -4.22
N ARG A 34 -4.90 11.37 -4.50
CA ARG A 34 -4.97 12.71 -3.89
C ARG A 34 -5.52 12.70 -2.47
N ARG A 35 -6.28 11.68 -2.08
CA ARG A 35 -6.79 11.43 -0.71
C ARG A 35 -7.55 12.61 -0.10
N LYS A 36 -8.10 13.48 -0.91
CA LYS A 36 -8.97 14.60 -0.53
C LYS A 36 -10.10 14.73 -1.56
N PRO A 37 -11.23 15.30 -1.20
CA PRO A 37 -12.24 15.69 -2.18
C PRO A 37 -11.65 16.62 -3.23
N LEU A 38 -11.97 16.41 -4.50
CA LEU A 38 -11.45 17.18 -5.63
C LEU A 38 -12.57 17.83 -6.42
N GLY A 39 -12.34 19.06 -6.86
CA GLY A 39 -13.19 19.73 -7.84
C GLY A 39 -13.08 19.09 -9.22
N LEU A 40 -14.08 19.34 -10.08
CA LEU A 40 -14.12 18.76 -11.43
C LEU A 40 -12.83 19.03 -12.23
N SER A 41 -12.34 20.26 -12.22
CA SER A 41 -11.14 20.65 -12.99
C SER A 41 -9.86 20.02 -12.46
N GLU A 42 -9.70 19.96 -11.12
CA GLU A 42 -8.56 19.28 -10.49
C GLU A 42 -8.55 17.79 -10.79
N LEU A 43 -9.73 17.16 -10.73
CA LEU A 43 -9.89 15.73 -10.99
C LEU A 43 -9.65 15.39 -12.46
N ALA A 44 -10.14 16.21 -13.37
CA ALA A 44 -9.90 16.08 -14.80
C ALA A 44 -8.40 16.17 -15.12
N ALA A 45 -7.71 17.18 -14.60
CA ALA A 45 -6.27 17.36 -14.77
C ALA A 45 -5.48 16.19 -14.18
N ALA A 46 -5.85 15.70 -12.97
CA ALA A 46 -5.18 14.58 -12.32
C ALA A 46 -5.39 13.25 -13.06
N ALA A 47 -6.46 13.11 -13.83
CA ALA A 47 -6.77 11.92 -14.63
C ALA A 47 -6.33 12.04 -16.11
N ASP A 48 -5.68 13.14 -16.49
CA ASP A 48 -5.30 13.46 -17.88
C ASP A 48 -6.52 13.41 -18.83
N LEU A 49 -7.56 14.17 -18.47
CA LEU A 49 -8.82 14.30 -19.21
C LEU A 49 -9.21 15.77 -19.39
N SER A 50 -9.95 16.07 -20.45
CA SER A 50 -10.66 17.35 -20.52
C SER A 50 -11.78 17.39 -19.48
N THR A 51 -12.14 18.59 -19.01
CA THR A 51 -13.23 18.79 -18.05
C THR A 51 -14.57 18.22 -18.55
N ALA A 52 -14.84 18.33 -19.84
CA ALA A 52 -16.06 17.80 -20.47
C ALA A 52 -16.08 16.25 -20.43
N GLN A 53 -14.96 15.61 -20.76
CA GLN A 53 -14.83 14.17 -20.67
C GLN A 53 -14.98 13.68 -19.22
N ALA A 54 -14.22 14.28 -18.28
CA ALA A 54 -14.29 13.94 -16.87
C ALA A 54 -15.72 14.04 -16.31
N HIS A 55 -16.46 15.11 -16.67
CA HIS A 55 -17.85 15.31 -16.27
C HIS A 55 -18.74 14.14 -16.71
N THR A 56 -18.63 13.70 -17.97
CA THR A 56 -19.45 12.60 -18.50
C THR A 56 -19.20 11.30 -17.73
N TYR A 57 -17.93 10.97 -17.45
CA TYR A 57 -17.59 9.78 -16.66
C TYR A 57 -18.03 9.90 -15.19
N LEU A 58 -17.86 11.09 -14.58
CA LEU A 58 -18.27 11.33 -13.19
C LEU A 58 -19.78 11.22 -13.01
N VAL A 59 -20.59 11.61 -13.99
CA VAL A 59 -22.05 11.35 -13.96
C VAL A 59 -22.32 9.84 -13.86
N SER A 60 -21.63 9.03 -14.67
CA SER A 60 -21.80 7.57 -14.64
C SER A 60 -21.30 6.95 -13.33
N LEU A 61 -20.12 7.35 -12.87
CA LEU A 61 -19.55 6.88 -11.61
C LEU A 61 -20.40 7.25 -10.39
N THR A 62 -21.04 8.42 -10.43
CA THR A 62 -21.98 8.88 -9.40
C THR A 62 -23.27 8.06 -9.42
N ARG A 63 -23.82 7.76 -10.60
CA ARG A 63 -24.99 6.87 -10.72
C ARG A 63 -24.72 5.47 -10.19
N LEU A 64 -23.49 4.98 -10.38
CA LEU A 64 -23.03 3.69 -9.83
C LEU A 64 -22.67 3.75 -8.35
N ALA A 65 -22.78 4.93 -7.70
CA ALA A 65 -22.36 5.17 -6.31
C ALA A 65 -20.87 4.84 -6.03
N LEU A 66 -20.02 4.76 -7.06
CA LEU A 66 -18.56 4.66 -6.92
C LEU A 66 -17.95 5.98 -6.49
N VAL A 67 -18.54 7.09 -6.93
CA VAL A 67 -18.18 8.45 -6.55
C VAL A 67 -19.44 9.13 -6.03
N LYS A 68 -19.30 10.04 -5.09
CA LYS A 68 -20.37 10.98 -4.72
C LYS A 68 -19.87 12.41 -4.90
N ARG A 69 -20.80 13.34 -5.11
CA ARG A 69 -20.53 14.76 -5.18
C ARG A 69 -21.10 15.42 -3.93
N ASP A 70 -20.26 16.15 -3.23
CA ASP A 70 -20.69 16.94 -2.08
C ASP A 70 -21.61 18.09 -2.54
N ALA A 71 -22.75 18.24 -1.89
CA ALA A 71 -23.77 19.20 -2.29
C ALA A 71 -23.39 20.66 -1.97
N ILE A 72 -22.48 20.88 -1.01
CA ILE A 72 -22.08 22.21 -0.56
C ILE A 72 -20.86 22.68 -1.37
N THR A 73 -19.81 21.86 -1.40
CA THR A 73 -18.54 22.22 -2.06
C THR A 73 -18.52 21.92 -3.54
N GLY A 74 -19.40 21.03 -4.02
CA GLY A 74 -19.41 20.53 -5.38
C GLY A 74 -18.27 19.55 -5.70
N ASN A 75 -17.43 19.20 -4.71
CA ASN A 75 -16.29 18.30 -4.86
C ASN A 75 -16.74 16.84 -4.97
N TYR A 76 -15.91 16.05 -5.63
CA TYR A 76 -16.10 14.62 -5.78
C TYR A 76 -15.24 13.87 -4.76
N GLU A 77 -15.80 12.80 -4.19
CA GLU A 77 -15.16 11.92 -3.23
C GLU A 77 -15.64 10.46 -3.41
N PRO A 78 -14.95 9.45 -2.82
CA PRO A 78 -15.38 8.06 -2.91
C PRO A 78 -16.83 7.89 -2.42
N GLY A 79 -17.61 7.16 -3.22
CA GLY A 79 -19.02 6.91 -2.93
C GLY A 79 -19.26 5.63 -2.09
N PRO A 80 -20.52 5.37 -1.71
CA PRO A 80 -20.89 4.24 -0.87
C PRO A 80 -20.49 2.86 -1.44
N LEU A 81 -20.52 2.69 -2.75
CA LEU A 81 -20.11 1.41 -3.38
C LEU A 81 -18.62 1.18 -3.23
N SER A 82 -17.78 2.23 -3.37
CA SER A 82 -16.33 2.14 -3.14
C SER A 82 -16.02 1.69 -1.71
N LEU A 83 -16.71 2.24 -0.71
CA LEU A 83 -16.58 1.81 0.69
C LEU A 83 -16.94 0.33 0.86
N ARG A 84 -18.08 -0.10 0.32
CA ARG A 84 -18.53 -1.52 0.42
C ARG A 84 -17.53 -2.48 -0.21
N LEU A 85 -17.01 -2.16 -1.40
CA LEU A 85 -16.02 -3.00 -2.08
C LEU A 85 -14.71 -3.07 -1.28
N GLY A 86 -14.24 -1.95 -0.74
CA GLY A 86 -13.04 -1.91 0.10
C GLY A 86 -13.18 -2.74 1.37
N LEU A 87 -14.29 -2.60 2.10
CA LEU A 87 -14.56 -3.39 3.31
C LEU A 87 -14.64 -4.90 2.99
N MET A 88 -15.37 -5.29 1.94
CA MET A 88 -15.46 -6.68 1.52
C MET A 88 -14.08 -7.26 1.15
N SER A 89 -13.24 -6.48 0.50
CA SER A 89 -11.89 -6.92 0.11
C SER A 89 -11.04 -7.27 1.34
N ILE A 90 -11.10 -6.46 2.39
CA ILE A 90 -10.31 -6.65 3.61
C ILE A 90 -10.91 -7.78 4.47
N GLU A 91 -12.23 -7.78 4.68
CA GLU A 91 -12.91 -8.77 5.54
C GLU A 91 -12.78 -10.20 5.02
N ARG A 92 -12.62 -10.38 3.71
CA ARG A 92 -12.46 -11.70 3.09
C ARG A 92 -11.05 -12.27 3.19
N GLN A 93 -10.08 -11.50 3.69
CA GLN A 93 -8.70 -11.98 3.86
C GLN A 93 -8.56 -12.78 5.17
N PRO A 94 -8.34 -14.11 5.12
CA PRO A 94 -8.22 -14.93 6.34
C PRO A 94 -7.06 -14.49 7.24
N ALA A 95 -5.91 -14.15 6.65
CA ALA A 95 -4.74 -13.67 7.38
C ALA A 95 -5.04 -12.38 8.15
N TYR A 96 -5.77 -11.42 7.55
CA TYR A 96 -6.18 -10.20 8.24
C TYR A 96 -7.03 -10.50 9.48
N ARG A 97 -8.06 -11.33 9.34
CA ARG A 97 -8.94 -11.69 10.47
C ARG A 97 -8.19 -12.44 11.57
N ALA A 98 -7.30 -13.35 11.20
CA ALA A 98 -6.50 -14.11 12.16
C ALA A 98 -5.51 -13.20 12.92
N THR A 99 -4.96 -12.19 12.28
CA THR A 99 -3.95 -11.30 12.87
C THR A 99 -4.55 -10.24 13.81
N LEU A 100 -5.80 -9.83 13.60
CA LEU A 100 -6.43 -8.75 14.39
C LEU A 100 -6.30 -8.91 15.91
N PRO A 101 -6.68 -10.05 16.55
CA PRO A 101 -6.60 -10.20 17.99
C PRO A 101 -5.15 -10.21 18.52
N HIS A 102 -4.21 -10.65 17.69
CA HIS A 102 -2.79 -10.62 18.02
C HIS A 102 -2.21 -9.21 17.96
N ALA A 103 -2.60 -8.42 16.97
CA ALA A 103 -2.17 -7.03 16.83
C ALA A 103 -2.65 -6.16 18.01
N ALA A 104 -3.92 -6.31 18.40
CA ALA A 104 -4.47 -5.59 19.55
C ALA A 104 -3.73 -5.94 20.86
N ARG A 105 -3.54 -7.24 21.12
CA ARG A 105 -2.80 -7.72 22.30
C ARG A 105 -1.34 -7.27 22.30
N LEU A 106 -0.69 -7.28 21.13
CA LEU A 106 0.68 -6.80 21.01
C LEU A 106 0.75 -5.31 21.35
N ALA A 107 -0.14 -4.48 20.81
CA ALA A 107 -0.18 -3.05 21.11
C ALA A 107 -0.36 -2.76 22.61
N GLU A 108 -1.24 -3.51 23.28
CA GLU A 108 -1.42 -3.44 24.73
C GLU A 108 -0.17 -3.88 25.50
N THR A 109 0.48 -4.98 25.08
CA THR A 109 1.64 -5.54 25.77
C THR A 109 2.87 -4.64 25.67
N VAL A 110 3.15 -4.11 24.49
CA VAL A 110 4.34 -3.27 24.27
C VAL A 110 4.08 -1.79 24.54
N GLY A 111 2.83 -1.37 24.66
CA GLY A 111 2.42 0.04 24.83
C GLY A 111 2.62 0.91 23.58
N LEU A 112 3.00 0.32 22.44
CA LEU A 112 3.31 1.01 21.18
C LEU A 112 2.22 0.78 20.14
N SER A 113 2.20 1.62 19.10
CA SER A 113 1.24 1.44 18.00
C SER A 113 1.60 0.25 17.11
N VAL A 114 0.61 -0.52 16.70
CA VAL A 114 0.77 -1.68 15.80
C VAL A 114 -0.08 -1.47 14.55
N ALA A 115 0.57 -1.46 13.38
CA ALA A 115 -0.09 -1.30 12.09
C ALA A 115 -0.11 -2.62 11.31
N LEU A 116 -1.24 -2.91 10.66
CA LEU A 116 -1.37 -3.98 9.68
C LEU A 116 -1.39 -3.37 8.29
N SER A 117 -0.50 -3.85 7.42
CA SER A 117 -0.40 -3.39 6.03
C SER A 117 -0.60 -4.55 5.07
N VAL A 118 -1.44 -4.36 4.06
CA VAL A 118 -1.71 -5.33 2.98
C VAL A 118 -1.16 -4.84 1.64
N PRO A 119 -0.97 -5.72 0.65
CA PRO A 119 -0.63 -5.28 -0.70
C PRO A 119 -1.71 -4.34 -1.26
N GLY A 120 -1.31 -3.14 -1.68
CA GLY A 120 -2.16 -2.15 -2.34
C GLY A 120 -1.61 -1.77 -3.72
N ALA A 121 -2.43 -1.13 -4.56
CA ALA A 121 -2.03 -0.75 -5.92
C ALA A 121 -0.83 0.21 -5.95
N LEU A 122 -0.70 1.08 -4.95
CA LEU A 122 0.38 2.07 -4.86
C LEU A 122 1.54 1.60 -3.95
N GLY A 123 1.40 0.45 -3.29
CA GLY A 123 2.37 -0.07 -2.32
C GLY A 123 1.69 -0.67 -1.09
N PRO A 124 2.46 -1.16 -0.12
CA PRO A 124 1.90 -1.67 1.13
C PRO A 124 1.04 -0.60 1.79
N THR A 125 -0.23 -0.92 2.03
CA THR A 125 -1.24 0.04 2.51
C THR A 125 -1.71 -0.35 3.90
N ILE A 126 -1.65 0.59 4.84
CA ILE A 126 -2.15 0.39 6.20
C ILE A 126 -3.68 0.23 6.16
N VAL A 127 -4.17 -0.88 6.66
CA VAL A 127 -5.62 -1.18 6.75
C VAL A 127 -6.14 -1.17 8.18
N ARG A 128 -5.24 -1.22 9.16
CA ARG A 128 -5.57 -1.16 10.59
C ARG A 128 -4.42 -0.56 11.38
N ILE A 129 -4.73 0.21 12.42
CA ILE A 129 -3.79 0.65 13.45
C ILE A 129 -4.44 0.37 14.81
N GLU A 130 -3.75 -0.37 15.65
CA GLU A 130 -4.02 -0.47 17.07
C GLU A 130 -3.10 0.51 17.80
N HIS A 131 -3.67 1.40 18.59
CA HIS A 131 -2.91 2.42 19.30
C HIS A 131 -2.46 1.88 20.66
N GLY A 132 -1.17 2.03 20.95
CA GLY A 132 -0.62 1.80 22.28
C GLY A 132 -0.81 3.01 23.21
N GLY A 133 -0.31 2.90 24.44
CA GLY A 133 -0.41 3.94 25.44
C GLY A 133 0.48 5.17 25.18
N TYR A 134 1.50 5.05 24.33
CA TYR A 134 2.39 6.15 23.97
C TYR A 134 1.91 6.88 22.74
N PRO A 135 1.82 8.24 22.77
CA PRO A 135 1.42 9.01 21.61
C PRO A 135 2.43 8.85 20.47
N LEU A 136 1.93 8.57 19.28
CA LEU A 136 2.72 8.51 18.06
C LEU A 136 2.52 9.80 17.27
N HIS A 137 3.54 10.68 17.27
CA HIS A 137 3.50 11.97 16.58
C HIS A 137 3.88 11.87 15.09
N VAL A 138 3.22 10.93 14.38
CA VAL A 138 3.37 10.78 12.93
C VAL A 138 2.01 10.74 12.26
N ASN A 139 1.94 11.29 11.06
CA ASN A 139 0.70 11.31 10.29
C ASN A 139 0.44 9.95 9.60
N LEU A 140 0.40 8.88 10.42
CA LEU A 140 0.02 7.54 9.97
C LEU A 140 -1.47 7.29 10.24
N HIS A 141 -2.15 6.80 9.23
CA HIS A 141 -3.59 6.49 9.32
C HIS A 141 -3.94 5.33 8.37
N VAL A 142 -5.10 4.74 8.58
CA VAL A 142 -5.65 3.74 7.66
C VAL A 142 -5.70 4.32 6.25
N GLY A 143 -5.17 3.57 5.29
CA GLY A 143 -4.97 3.97 3.90
C GLY A 143 -3.63 4.68 3.63
N SER A 144 -2.73 4.89 4.61
CA SER A 144 -1.36 5.33 4.33
C SER A 144 -0.63 4.27 3.52
N VAL A 145 0.08 4.71 2.47
CA VAL A 145 0.89 3.84 1.61
C VAL A 145 2.33 3.91 2.06
N MET A 146 2.92 2.77 2.36
CA MET A 146 4.29 2.69 2.83
C MET A 146 5.28 2.62 1.66
N SER A 147 6.36 3.40 1.77
CA SER A 147 7.44 3.36 0.78
C SER A 147 8.12 2.00 0.79
N LEU A 148 8.29 1.41 -0.39
CA LEU A 148 8.99 0.14 -0.56
C LEU A 148 10.47 0.20 -0.18
N ASP A 149 11.09 1.38 -0.23
CA ASP A 149 12.53 1.53 -0.03
C ASP A 149 12.88 2.06 1.37
N THR A 150 12.08 2.98 1.91
CA THR A 150 12.47 3.74 3.12
C THR A 150 11.82 3.24 4.42
N THR A 151 10.82 2.35 4.33
CA THR A 151 10.13 1.83 5.52
C THR A 151 10.46 0.36 5.79
N ALA A 152 10.49 -0.06 7.04
CA ALA A 152 10.62 -1.47 7.42
C ALA A 152 9.52 -2.32 6.76
N THR A 153 8.27 -1.83 6.77
CA THR A 153 7.14 -2.47 6.09
C THR A 153 7.41 -2.68 4.61
N GLY A 154 7.87 -1.65 3.90
CA GLY A 154 8.15 -1.75 2.46
C GLY A 154 9.25 -2.76 2.15
N ARG A 155 10.33 -2.77 2.93
CA ARG A 155 11.43 -3.72 2.75
C ARG A 155 11.01 -5.17 3.06
N VAL A 156 10.13 -5.40 4.02
CA VAL A 156 9.49 -6.71 4.24
C VAL A 156 8.71 -7.14 3.00
N PHE A 157 7.89 -6.24 2.42
CA PHE A 157 7.20 -6.55 1.18
C PHE A 157 8.15 -6.85 0.02
N ARG A 158 9.25 -6.10 -0.13
CA ARG A 158 10.28 -6.42 -1.14
C ARG A 158 10.95 -7.78 -0.93
N ALA A 159 11.16 -8.17 0.33
CA ALA A 159 11.80 -9.44 0.64
C ALA A 159 10.92 -10.65 0.35
N PHE A 160 9.62 -10.55 0.61
CA PHE A 160 8.71 -11.69 0.64
C PHE A 160 7.53 -11.60 -0.33
N GLY A 161 7.28 -10.45 -0.95
CA GLY A 161 6.13 -10.23 -1.81
C GLY A 161 6.28 -10.86 -3.20
N ASP A 162 5.16 -10.96 -3.90
CA ASP A 162 5.12 -11.44 -5.27
C ASP A 162 5.87 -10.48 -6.22
N PRO A 163 6.79 -10.97 -7.05
CA PRO A 163 7.61 -10.11 -7.91
C PRO A 163 6.81 -9.24 -8.89
N ALA A 164 5.71 -9.75 -9.45
CA ALA A 164 4.89 -9.00 -10.40
C ALA A 164 4.13 -7.87 -9.69
N GLN A 165 3.58 -8.13 -8.50
CA GLN A 165 2.96 -7.11 -7.67
C GLN A 165 3.96 -6.04 -7.24
N LEU A 166 5.16 -6.44 -6.81
CA LEU A 166 6.21 -5.52 -6.40
C LEU A 166 6.68 -4.62 -7.55
N ALA A 167 6.81 -5.15 -8.77
CA ALA A 167 7.15 -4.37 -9.95
C ALA A 167 6.07 -3.30 -10.24
N ALA A 168 4.79 -3.66 -10.16
CA ALA A 168 3.67 -2.73 -10.33
C ALA A 168 3.65 -1.64 -9.25
N MET A 169 3.84 -2.01 -7.98
CA MET A 169 3.93 -1.06 -6.87
C MET A 169 5.10 -0.10 -7.03
N ALA A 170 6.29 -0.61 -7.41
CA ALA A 170 7.49 0.22 -7.62
C ALA A 170 7.29 1.23 -8.75
N ALA A 171 6.70 0.81 -9.88
CA ALA A 171 6.36 1.70 -10.98
C ALA A 171 5.36 2.78 -10.55
N SER A 172 4.34 2.41 -9.77
CA SER A 172 3.36 3.35 -9.22
C SER A 172 3.99 4.35 -8.26
N GLN A 173 4.91 3.93 -7.39
CA GLN A 173 5.62 4.79 -6.46
C GLN A 173 6.59 5.74 -7.16
N ALA A 174 7.28 5.30 -8.22
CA ALA A 174 8.15 6.17 -9.02
C ALA A 174 7.39 7.32 -9.67
N GLY A 175 6.15 7.09 -10.10
CA GLY A 175 5.28 8.11 -10.70
C GLY A 175 4.50 8.98 -9.71
N ALA A 176 4.46 8.61 -8.43
CA ALA A 176 3.58 9.27 -7.45
C ALA A 176 4.18 10.52 -6.80
N GLY A 177 5.49 10.80 -6.96
CA GLY A 177 6.15 11.95 -6.34
C GLY A 177 5.89 12.04 -4.82
N ASP A 178 5.53 13.24 -4.34
CA ASP A 178 5.23 13.49 -2.92
C ASP A 178 3.88 12.94 -2.43
N ALA A 179 3.12 12.26 -3.29
CA ALA A 179 1.81 11.68 -2.94
C ALA A 179 1.91 10.43 -2.05
N LEU A 180 3.10 9.90 -1.79
CA LEU A 180 3.34 8.89 -0.75
C LEU A 180 3.30 9.57 0.61
N ALA A 181 2.10 9.58 1.15
CA ALA A 181 1.63 10.43 2.22
C ALA A 181 2.46 10.40 3.51
N GLY A 182 2.66 11.58 4.07
CA GLY A 182 2.77 11.80 5.51
C GLY A 182 4.15 11.64 6.11
N PHE A 183 5.15 11.26 5.32
CA PHE A 183 6.52 11.23 5.76
C PHE A 183 7.34 12.32 5.06
N GLU A 184 8.00 13.19 5.82
CA GLU A 184 9.10 13.98 5.29
C GLU A 184 10.16 13.00 4.78
N ARG A 185 10.35 12.98 3.45
CA ARG A 185 11.33 12.09 2.83
C ARG A 185 12.72 12.63 3.15
N THR A 186 13.44 11.92 4.00
CA THR A 186 14.90 12.07 4.01
C THR A 186 15.40 11.45 2.69
N PRO A 187 15.96 12.25 1.75
CA PRO A 187 16.49 11.70 0.52
C PRO A 187 17.61 10.71 0.85
N GLN A 188 17.38 9.44 0.57
CA GLN A 188 18.45 8.44 0.64
C GLN A 188 18.83 8.04 -0.77
N PRO A 189 20.14 7.93 -1.08
CA PRO A 189 20.56 7.34 -2.33
C PRO A 189 20.06 5.88 -2.38
N ALA A 190 19.47 5.51 -3.51
CA ALA A 190 19.07 4.13 -3.72
C ALA A 190 20.31 3.23 -3.63
N PRO A 191 20.29 2.15 -2.83
CA PRO A 191 21.39 1.20 -2.78
C PRO A 191 21.61 0.61 -4.19
N ASP A 192 22.86 0.26 -4.50
CA ASP A 192 23.13 -0.49 -5.72
C ASP A 192 22.43 -1.87 -5.71
N ALA A 193 22.35 -2.52 -6.87
CA ALA A 193 21.58 -3.76 -6.99
C ALA A 193 22.14 -4.89 -6.12
N GLY A 194 23.46 -4.96 -5.93
CA GLY A 194 24.10 -5.97 -5.10
C GLY A 194 23.85 -5.75 -3.61
N ALA A 195 23.98 -4.52 -3.14
CA ALA A 195 23.67 -4.14 -1.76
C ALA A 195 22.19 -4.37 -1.43
N ARG A 196 21.30 -4.04 -2.37
CA ARG A 196 19.86 -4.31 -2.23
C ARG A 196 19.57 -5.81 -2.10
N GLN A 197 20.18 -6.66 -2.94
CA GLN A 197 19.96 -8.10 -2.85
C GLN A 197 20.45 -8.67 -1.52
N ALA A 198 21.64 -8.27 -1.06
CA ALA A 198 22.18 -8.69 0.23
C ALA A 198 21.29 -8.26 1.41
N GLU A 199 20.71 -7.05 1.36
CA GLU A 199 19.72 -6.58 2.34
C GLU A 199 18.48 -7.48 2.36
N LEU A 200 17.88 -7.79 1.20
CA LEU A 200 16.70 -8.63 1.10
C LEU A 200 16.97 -10.06 1.59
N ASP A 201 18.13 -10.62 1.30
CA ASP A 201 18.51 -11.95 1.79
C ASP A 201 18.71 -11.96 3.31
N ALA A 202 19.27 -10.90 3.87
CA ALA A 202 19.37 -10.73 5.31
C ALA A 202 17.98 -10.62 5.99
N ILE A 203 17.03 -9.90 5.38
CA ILE A 203 15.64 -9.82 5.87
C ILE A 203 14.97 -11.19 5.83
N ARG A 204 15.14 -11.95 4.73
CA ARG A 204 14.60 -13.30 4.61
C ARG A 204 15.16 -14.26 5.67
N ALA A 205 16.45 -14.15 5.95
CA ALA A 205 17.12 -14.99 6.95
C ALA A 205 16.64 -14.68 8.39
N ARG A 206 16.39 -13.39 8.70
CA ARG A 206 15.93 -12.97 10.02
C ARG A 206 14.42 -13.13 10.22
N GLY A 207 13.64 -13.03 9.16
CA GLY A 207 12.17 -12.98 9.24
C GLY A 207 11.60 -11.68 9.80
N ILE A 208 12.43 -10.68 10.07
CA ILE A 208 12.07 -9.38 10.64
C ILE A 208 12.92 -8.27 10.05
N GLU A 209 12.35 -7.06 9.94
CA GLU A 209 13.06 -5.86 9.49
C GLU A 209 12.78 -4.69 10.43
N ARG A 210 13.72 -3.74 10.50
CA ARG A 210 13.60 -2.52 11.30
C ARG A 210 13.90 -1.27 10.50
N SER A 211 13.31 -0.15 10.88
CA SER A 211 13.76 1.17 10.47
C SER A 211 14.09 1.99 11.71
N VAL A 212 15.20 2.72 11.67
CA VAL A 212 15.68 3.58 12.75
C VAL A 212 15.69 5.01 12.22
N ASP A 213 14.93 5.91 12.87
CA ASP A 213 14.80 7.31 12.44
C ASP A 213 14.41 7.49 10.96
N LEU A 214 13.63 6.52 10.44
CA LEU A 214 13.20 6.47 9.03
C LEU A 214 11.73 6.02 8.93
N PRO A 215 11.00 6.57 7.95
CA PRO A 215 11.36 7.62 7.00
C PRO A 215 11.35 9.02 7.60
N SER A 216 10.91 9.17 8.85
CA SER A 216 10.90 10.45 9.59
C SER A 216 11.85 10.39 10.79
N PRO A 217 12.66 11.43 11.02
CA PRO A 217 13.48 11.52 12.22
C PRO A 217 12.65 11.34 13.50
N GLY A 218 13.20 10.64 14.47
CA GLY A 218 12.55 10.37 15.76
C GLY A 218 11.48 9.28 15.72
N VAL A 219 11.33 8.54 14.61
CA VAL A 219 10.39 7.42 14.48
C VAL A 219 11.13 6.16 14.06
N SER A 220 10.94 5.12 14.84
CA SER A 220 11.51 3.80 14.56
C SER A 220 10.42 2.73 14.53
N ALA A 221 10.67 1.65 13.82
CA ALA A 221 9.71 0.58 13.66
C ALA A 221 10.39 -0.78 13.47
N MET A 222 9.68 -1.85 13.87
CA MET A 222 9.99 -3.23 13.53
C MET A 222 8.82 -3.88 12.82
N CYS A 223 9.10 -4.67 11.79
CA CYS A 223 8.10 -5.24 10.91
C CYS A 223 8.35 -6.72 10.65
N VAL A 224 7.29 -7.52 10.75
CA VAL A 224 7.31 -8.95 10.44
C VAL A 224 6.30 -9.27 9.34
N PRO A 225 6.59 -10.25 8.46
CA PRO A 225 5.66 -10.77 7.48
C PRO A 225 4.64 -11.71 8.12
N VAL A 226 3.44 -11.75 7.59
CA VAL A 226 2.43 -12.76 7.88
C VAL A 226 2.10 -13.52 6.59
N PHE A 227 2.28 -14.83 6.63
CA PHE A 227 2.11 -15.71 5.49
C PHE A 227 0.82 -16.52 5.57
N ASP A 228 0.35 -16.98 4.42
CA ASP A 228 -0.65 -18.04 4.34
C ASP A 228 -0.01 -19.44 4.49
N ALA A 229 -0.83 -20.48 4.41
CA ALA A 229 -0.39 -21.87 4.51
C ALA A 229 0.55 -22.29 3.35
N ASP A 230 0.51 -21.58 2.23
CA ASP A 230 1.38 -21.83 1.08
C ASP A 230 2.70 -21.04 1.15
N GLY A 231 2.93 -20.29 2.23
CA GLY A 231 4.11 -19.45 2.43
C GLY A 231 4.10 -18.15 1.63
N ARG A 232 2.94 -17.69 1.14
CA ARG A 232 2.82 -16.43 0.43
C ARG A 232 2.53 -15.29 1.39
N LEU A 233 3.22 -14.17 1.22
CA LEU A 233 2.99 -12.96 2.01
C LEU A 233 1.56 -12.45 1.83
N GLN A 234 0.83 -12.32 2.91
CA GLN A 234 -0.53 -11.80 2.93
C GLN A 234 -0.60 -10.37 3.47
N LEU A 235 0.13 -10.10 4.53
CA LEU A 235 0.22 -8.80 5.15
C LEU A 235 1.52 -8.67 5.95
N ALA A 236 1.81 -7.45 6.39
CA ALA A 236 2.89 -7.19 7.35
C ALA A 236 2.33 -6.56 8.61
N LEU A 237 2.88 -6.95 9.76
CA LEU A 237 2.59 -6.38 11.06
C LEU A 237 3.78 -5.53 11.49
N THR A 238 3.54 -4.27 11.83
CA THR A 238 4.59 -3.31 12.13
C THR A 238 4.33 -2.66 13.49
N VAL A 239 5.27 -2.81 14.42
CA VAL A 239 5.31 -2.05 15.68
C VAL A 239 6.01 -0.72 15.40
N ILE A 240 5.43 0.39 15.84
CA ILE A 240 5.89 1.74 15.53
C ILE A 240 5.90 2.57 16.82
N GLY A 241 6.97 3.30 17.05
CA GLY A 241 7.10 4.19 18.20
C GLY A 241 8.05 5.34 17.94
N SER A 242 8.14 6.26 18.93
CA SER A 242 9.26 7.22 18.92
C SER A 242 10.56 6.46 19.12
N SER A 243 11.65 6.92 18.48
CA SER A 243 12.96 6.27 18.59
C SER A 243 13.48 6.20 20.04
N GLU A 244 12.97 7.08 20.92
CA GLU A 244 13.26 7.06 22.35
C GLU A 244 12.46 6.00 23.13
N SER A 245 11.32 5.54 22.57
CA SER A 245 10.38 4.65 23.27
C SER A 245 10.42 3.21 22.77
N ILE A 246 10.93 2.98 21.56
CA ILE A 246 10.98 1.66 20.92
C ILE A 246 12.41 1.13 20.90
N ASP A 247 12.63 -0.05 21.48
CA ASP A 247 13.87 -0.78 21.28
C ASP A 247 13.78 -1.61 20.00
N VAL A 248 14.50 -1.18 18.96
CA VAL A 248 14.61 -1.87 17.68
C VAL A 248 15.90 -2.71 17.56
N GLY A 249 16.53 -3.06 18.66
CA GLY A 249 17.63 -4.02 18.71
C GLY A 249 17.19 -5.38 18.19
N TRP A 250 18.08 -6.09 17.47
CA TRP A 250 17.75 -7.43 16.96
C TRP A 250 17.51 -8.46 18.06
N ASP A 251 18.10 -8.23 19.24
CA ASP A 251 17.96 -9.06 20.44
C ASP A 251 17.08 -8.37 21.50
N GLY A 252 16.39 -7.30 21.10
CA GLY A 252 15.50 -6.52 21.97
C GLY A 252 14.13 -7.17 22.20
N PRO A 253 13.36 -6.67 23.17
CA PRO A 253 12.09 -7.25 23.57
C PRO A 253 11.00 -7.21 22.49
N ILE A 254 11.13 -6.33 21.49
CA ILE A 254 10.18 -6.25 20.37
C ILE A 254 10.50 -7.32 19.30
N ALA A 255 11.76 -7.78 19.22
CA ALA A 255 12.19 -8.80 18.25
C ALA A 255 11.95 -10.24 18.77
N ALA A 256 11.80 -10.42 20.07
CA ALA A 256 11.54 -11.71 20.74
C ALA A 256 10.06 -12.11 20.66
#